data_8c53ff3586ce5f706e190c9034e8d448
#
_entry.id   8c53ff3586ce5f706e190c9034e8d448
#
_cell.length_a   1.000
_cell.length_b   1.000
_cell.length_c   1.000
_cell.angle_alpha   90.00
_cell.angle_beta   90.00
_cell.angle_gamma   90.00
#
_symmetry.space_group_name_H-M   'P 1'
#
loop_
_entity.id
_entity.type
_entity.pdbx_description
1 polymer ?
#
loop_
_entity_poly.entity_id
_entity_poly.type
_entity_poly.pdbx_seq_one_letter_code
_entity_poly.pdbx_strand_id
1 'polypeptide(L)'
;KLDISRIQSVLQNSRVEFVPRIHIRWGGFDMVRCEYELLEAAFESGREYDYVHLISGADLPLKNQDEMHRYFDEHKGEEFVHFGAPEPTEKELERVRYYHFASGRRNFFNRLVTQAETVLGRIFGINRIKGKKIQRGSQWFSVTGEFAKYLISQKSFVFKQFKHTYIPDEFFVDYKFKLCR
;
A
#
# COMPACT_ATOMS: atom_id res chain seq x y z
N LYS A 1 -15.25 -10.15 16.61
CA LYS A 1 -14.08 -11.05 16.54
C LYS A 1 -14.26 -11.92 15.30
N LEU A 2 -13.23 -12.06 14.46
CA LEU A 2 -13.29 -12.90 13.26
C LEU A 2 -13.43 -14.37 13.70
N ASP A 3 -14.39 -15.08 13.11
CA ASP A 3 -14.57 -16.52 13.36
C ASP A 3 -13.75 -17.31 12.34
N ILE A 4 -12.55 -17.68 12.75
CA ILE A 4 -11.58 -18.40 11.90
C ILE A 4 -12.10 -19.77 11.51
N SER A 5 -12.73 -20.49 12.45
CA SER A 5 -13.25 -21.84 12.20
C SER A 5 -14.35 -21.82 11.14
N ARG A 6 -15.23 -20.83 11.18
CA ARG A 6 -16.26 -20.65 10.17
C ARG A 6 -15.67 -20.36 8.78
N ILE A 7 -14.63 -19.53 8.71
CA ILE A 7 -13.95 -19.26 7.43
C ILE A 7 -13.33 -20.55 6.89
N GLN A 8 -12.61 -21.28 7.71
CA GLN A 8 -11.96 -22.53 7.30
C GLN A 8 -12.95 -23.60 6.86
N SER A 9 -14.13 -23.67 7.51
CA SER A 9 -15.13 -24.69 7.20
C SER A 9 -15.83 -24.52 5.85
N VAL A 10 -15.81 -23.32 5.26
CA VAL A 10 -16.44 -23.04 3.96
C VAL A 10 -15.47 -23.12 2.78
N LEU A 11 -14.16 -23.22 3.05
CA LEU A 11 -13.14 -23.31 2.01
C LEU A 11 -13.04 -24.73 1.48
N GLN A 12 -13.16 -24.90 0.16
CA GLN A 12 -13.03 -26.19 -0.52
C GLN A 12 -11.71 -26.30 -1.28
N ASN A 13 -11.42 -25.32 -2.14
CA ASN A 13 -10.27 -25.33 -3.06
C ASN A 13 -9.28 -24.17 -2.79
N SER A 14 -9.52 -23.40 -1.74
CA SER A 14 -8.68 -22.26 -1.38
C SER A 14 -8.01 -22.50 -0.03
N ARG A 15 -6.86 -21.86 0.16
CA ARG A 15 -6.16 -21.83 1.44
C ARG A 15 -6.29 -20.45 2.05
N VAL A 16 -6.50 -20.41 3.36
CA VAL A 16 -6.47 -19.15 4.13
C VAL A 16 -5.35 -19.20 5.15
N GLU A 17 -4.60 -18.13 5.21
CA GLU A 17 -3.56 -17.89 6.21
C GLU A 17 -3.87 -16.59 6.94
N PHE A 18 -3.48 -16.50 8.20
CA PHE A 18 -3.74 -15.36 9.05
C PHE A 18 -2.42 -14.80 9.56
N VAL A 19 -2.16 -13.54 9.24
CA VAL A 19 -1.01 -12.82 9.82
C VAL A 19 -1.35 -12.27 11.21
N PRO A 20 -0.35 -12.03 12.08
CA PRO A 20 -0.57 -11.37 13.36
C PRO A 20 -1.26 -10.02 13.19
N ARG A 21 -2.22 -9.73 14.07
CA ARG A 21 -2.92 -8.45 14.03
C ARG A 21 -2.01 -7.33 14.50
N ILE A 22 -1.93 -6.29 13.70
CA ILE A 22 -1.29 -5.03 14.07
C ILE A 22 -2.36 -3.95 14.28
N HIS A 23 -2.08 -3.00 15.16
CA HIS A 23 -2.96 -1.85 15.35
C HIS A 23 -2.75 -0.86 14.21
N ILE A 24 -3.75 -0.72 13.36
CA ILE A 24 -3.70 0.18 12.21
C ILE A 24 -4.35 1.51 12.58
N ARG A 25 -3.60 2.59 12.44
CA ARG A 25 -4.09 3.96 12.51
C ARG A 25 -4.29 4.46 11.08
N TRP A 26 -5.50 4.85 10.77
CA TRP A 26 -5.84 5.34 9.43
C TRP A 26 -4.95 6.52 9.02
N GLY A 27 -4.37 6.44 7.83
CA GLY A 27 -3.42 7.44 7.30
C GLY A 27 -2.04 7.41 7.95
N GLY A 28 -1.78 6.46 8.84
CA GLY A 28 -0.46 6.21 9.44
C GLY A 28 0.35 5.19 8.65
N PHE A 29 1.63 5.12 8.95
CA PHE A 29 2.56 4.16 8.33
C PHE A 29 2.21 2.69 8.65
N ASP A 30 1.38 2.46 9.67
CA ASP A 30 0.92 1.11 10.03
C ASP A 30 0.14 0.43 8.88
N MET A 31 -0.46 1.20 7.96
CA MET A 31 -1.12 0.67 6.76
C MET A 31 -0.08 0.00 5.84
N VAL A 32 0.99 0.69 5.50
CA VAL A 32 2.10 0.14 4.70
C VAL A 32 2.75 -1.07 5.40
N ARG A 33 2.90 -1.02 6.72
CA ARG A 33 3.39 -2.18 7.48
C ARG A 33 2.49 -3.39 7.31
N CYS A 34 1.17 -3.20 7.40
CA CYS A 34 0.20 -4.28 7.21
C CYS A 34 0.31 -4.90 5.81
N GLU A 35 0.44 -4.08 4.78
CA GLU A 35 0.60 -4.54 3.40
C GLU A 35 1.89 -5.36 3.23
N TYR A 36 3.00 -4.94 3.82
CA TYR A 36 4.25 -5.72 3.81
C TYR A 36 4.14 -7.03 4.59
N GLU A 37 3.49 -7.06 5.75
CA GLU A 37 3.25 -8.30 6.51
C GLU A 37 2.43 -9.31 5.67
N LEU A 38 1.42 -8.84 4.94
CA LEU A 38 0.62 -9.69 4.05
C LEU A 38 1.43 -10.20 2.85
N LEU A 39 2.19 -9.32 2.20
CA LEU A 39 3.04 -9.70 1.07
C LEU A 39 4.13 -10.69 1.47
N GLU A 40 4.82 -10.45 2.57
CA GLU A 40 5.86 -11.35 3.08
C GLU A 40 5.28 -12.71 3.44
N ALA A 41 4.17 -12.77 4.17
CA ALA A 41 3.50 -14.01 4.55
C ALA A 41 3.07 -14.84 3.32
N ALA A 42 2.62 -14.17 2.24
CA ALA A 42 2.25 -14.86 1.02
C ALA A 42 3.43 -15.63 0.41
N PHE A 43 4.65 -15.07 0.47
CA PHE A 43 5.84 -15.67 -0.14
C PHE A 43 6.71 -16.50 0.83
N GLU A 44 6.53 -16.40 2.14
CA GLU A 44 7.27 -17.20 3.14
C GLU A 44 7.11 -18.71 2.94
N SER A 45 5.97 -19.15 2.41
CA SER A 45 5.71 -20.56 2.11
C SER A 45 6.51 -21.11 0.92
N GLY A 46 7.31 -20.28 0.24
CA GLY A 46 8.04 -20.64 -0.99
C GLY A 46 7.16 -20.83 -2.21
N ARG A 47 5.89 -20.39 -2.15
CA ARG A 47 4.97 -20.47 -3.29
C ARG A 47 5.27 -19.40 -4.31
N GLU A 48 5.03 -19.74 -5.56
CA GLU A 48 4.99 -18.83 -6.67
C GLU A 48 3.53 -18.43 -6.96
N TYR A 49 3.35 -17.15 -7.28
CA TYR A 49 2.06 -16.59 -7.68
C TYR A 49 2.24 -15.85 -8.99
N ASP A 50 1.33 -16.08 -9.94
CA ASP A 50 1.28 -15.26 -11.15
C ASP A 50 0.82 -13.84 -10.83
N TYR A 51 -0.18 -13.70 -9.97
CA TYR A 51 -0.70 -12.41 -9.50
C TYR A 51 -0.95 -12.38 -8.00
N VAL A 52 -0.79 -11.19 -7.43
CA VAL A 52 -1.14 -10.86 -6.04
C VAL A 52 -2.13 -9.69 -6.06
N HIS A 53 -3.26 -9.86 -5.39
CA HIS A 53 -4.32 -8.85 -5.31
C HIS A 53 -4.42 -8.32 -3.88
N LEU A 54 -4.20 -7.03 -3.68
CA LEU A 54 -4.48 -6.37 -2.40
C LEU A 54 -5.87 -5.76 -2.46
N ILE A 55 -6.76 -6.27 -1.63
CA ILE A 55 -8.16 -5.85 -1.53
C ILE A 55 -8.53 -5.55 -0.08
N SER A 56 -9.60 -4.78 0.15
CA SER A 56 -10.10 -4.55 1.51
C SER A 56 -11.00 -5.72 1.98
N GLY A 57 -11.24 -5.77 3.29
CA GLY A 57 -12.19 -6.74 3.86
C GLY A 57 -13.66 -6.50 3.49
N ALA A 58 -13.96 -5.44 2.73
CA ALA A 58 -15.29 -5.10 2.22
C ALA A 58 -15.42 -5.31 0.71
N ASP A 59 -14.32 -5.60 0.02
CA ASP A 59 -14.32 -5.84 -1.42
C ASP A 59 -14.72 -7.28 -1.73
N LEU A 60 -15.42 -7.46 -2.84
CA LEU A 60 -15.81 -8.76 -3.37
C LEU A 60 -15.49 -8.83 -4.87
N PRO A 61 -15.05 -9.98 -5.37
CA PRO A 61 -14.89 -10.20 -6.79
C PRO A 61 -16.22 -10.00 -7.53
N LEU A 62 -16.21 -9.27 -8.65
CA LEU A 62 -17.39 -9.05 -9.49
C LEU A 62 -17.64 -10.22 -10.45
N LYS A 63 -16.66 -11.08 -10.62
CA LYS A 63 -16.66 -12.21 -11.55
C LYS A 63 -16.38 -13.51 -10.80
N ASN A 64 -16.75 -14.63 -11.38
CA ASN A 64 -16.37 -15.96 -10.87
C ASN A 64 -14.86 -16.20 -11.06
N GLN A 65 -14.34 -17.23 -10.39
CA GLN A 65 -12.91 -17.52 -10.39
C GLN A 65 -12.38 -17.83 -11.80
N ASP A 66 -13.11 -18.58 -12.61
CA ASP A 66 -12.67 -18.96 -13.95
C ASP A 66 -12.55 -17.75 -14.87
N GLU A 67 -13.49 -16.79 -14.77
CA GLU A 67 -13.42 -15.54 -15.52
C GLU A 67 -12.25 -14.65 -15.05
N MET A 68 -11.98 -14.62 -13.74
CA MET A 68 -10.84 -13.90 -13.19
C MET A 68 -9.52 -14.50 -13.66
N HIS A 69 -9.34 -15.81 -13.54
CA HIS A 69 -8.14 -16.49 -14.02
C HIS A 69 -7.90 -16.23 -15.49
N ARG A 70 -8.92 -16.43 -16.34
CA ARG A 70 -8.82 -16.14 -17.78
C ARG A 70 -8.41 -14.68 -18.04
N TYR A 71 -8.99 -13.72 -17.34
CA TYR A 71 -8.63 -12.32 -17.52
C TYR A 71 -7.15 -12.04 -17.23
N PHE A 72 -6.63 -12.57 -16.11
CA PHE A 72 -5.22 -12.38 -15.75
C PHE A 72 -4.27 -13.22 -16.61
N ASP A 73 -4.70 -14.34 -17.15
CA ASP A 73 -3.92 -15.12 -18.14
C ASP A 73 -3.80 -14.37 -19.47
N GLU A 74 -4.89 -13.74 -19.93
CA GLU A 74 -4.91 -12.90 -21.14
C GLU A 74 -4.03 -11.64 -20.99
N HIS A 75 -3.88 -11.14 -19.76
CA HIS A 75 -3.10 -9.95 -19.42
C HIS A 75 -1.80 -10.29 -18.66
N LYS A 76 -1.24 -11.46 -18.93
CA LYS A 76 -0.06 -11.93 -18.22
C LYS A 76 1.12 -10.97 -18.33
N GLY A 77 1.66 -10.56 -17.18
CA GLY A 77 2.78 -9.62 -17.09
C GLY A 77 2.36 -8.14 -17.03
N GLU A 78 1.07 -7.84 -17.07
CA GLU A 78 0.57 -6.48 -16.86
C GLU A 78 0.38 -6.19 -15.37
N GLU A 79 0.74 -4.97 -14.95
CA GLU A 79 0.57 -4.50 -13.57
C GLU A 79 -0.65 -3.58 -13.48
N PHE A 80 -1.63 -3.97 -12.69
CA PHE A 80 -2.86 -3.19 -12.49
C PHE A 80 -2.71 -2.29 -11.27
N VAL A 81 -2.05 -1.16 -11.47
CA VAL A 81 -1.82 -0.12 -10.48
C VAL A 81 -2.52 1.14 -10.95
N HIS A 82 -3.40 1.69 -10.11
CA HIS A 82 -4.13 2.91 -10.46
C HIS A 82 -3.27 4.14 -10.14
N PHE A 83 -2.94 4.89 -11.17
CA PHE A 83 -2.28 6.18 -11.04
C PHE A 83 -3.34 7.29 -10.97
N GLY A 84 -3.21 8.17 -10.00
CA GLY A 84 -3.96 9.41 -9.94
C GLY A 84 -3.55 10.40 -11.06
N ALA A 85 -3.88 11.67 -10.86
CA ALA A 85 -3.50 12.69 -11.83
C ALA A 85 -1.98 12.67 -12.13
N PRO A 86 -1.57 12.89 -13.39
CA PRO A 86 -0.14 12.89 -13.77
C PRO A 86 0.70 13.87 -12.96
N GLU A 87 0.11 14.99 -12.60
CA GLU A 87 0.70 16.01 -11.72
C GLU A 87 -0.04 16.03 -10.39
N PRO A 88 0.62 15.62 -9.29
CA PRO A 88 0.01 15.69 -7.97
C PRO A 88 -0.17 17.15 -7.54
N THR A 89 -1.24 17.41 -6.82
CA THR A 89 -1.49 18.70 -6.21
C THR A 89 -0.43 19.05 -5.15
N GLU A 90 -0.23 20.31 -4.86
CA GLU A 90 0.72 20.75 -3.81
C GLU A 90 0.38 20.11 -2.45
N LYS A 91 -0.90 19.97 -2.12
CA LYS A 91 -1.34 19.27 -0.89
C LYS A 91 -0.93 17.80 -0.84
N GLU A 92 -0.94 17.12 -1.97
CA GLU A 92 -0.47 15.73 -2.05
C GLU A 92 1.04 15.65 -1.91
N LEU A 93 1.76 16.57 -2.54
CA LEU A 93 3.22 16.66 -2.41
C LEU A 93 3.65 16.96 -0.98
N GLU A 94 2.95 17.84 -0.28
CA GLU A 94 3.24 18.18 1.12
C GLU A 94 3.15 16.99 2.06
N ARG A 95 2.25 16.03 1.79
CA ARG A 95 2.11 14.80 2.57
C ARG A 95 3.39 13.95 2.58
N VAL A 96 4.18 14.00 1.52
CA VAL A 96 5.43 13.24 1.34
C VAL A 96 6.66 14.11 1.55
N ARG A 97 6.58 15.41 1.23
CA ARG A 97 7.67 16.39 1.31
C ARG A 97 8.10 16.67 2.74
N TYR A 98 7.15 16.79 3.64
CA TYR A 98 7.40 17.11 5.04
C TYR A 98 7.35 15.87 5.93
N TYR A 99 7.78 16.02 7.19
CA TYR A 99 7.64 14.98 8.19
C TYR A 99 6.31 15.13 8.92
N HIS A 100 5.58 14.02 9.04
CA HIS A 100 4.31 13.92 9.74
C HIS A 100 4.41 12.84 10.81
N PHE A 101 4.58 13.23 12.06
CA PHE A 101 4.73 12.32 13.20
C PHE A 101 3.38 12.00 13.85
N ALA A 102 2.42 12.94 13.77
CA ALA A 102 1.08 12.78 14.32
C ALA A 102 0.08 12.11 13.38
N SER A 103 0.54 11.53 12.26
CA SER A 103 -0.30 10.80 11.33
C SER A 103 -1.01 9.62 12.00
N GLY A 104 -2.26 9.38 11.68
CA GLY A 104 -2.97 8.18 12.11
C GLY A 104 -4.15 8.34 13.06
N ARG A 105 -4.68 9.55 13.27
CA ARG A 105 -5.97 9.77 13.94
C ARG A 105 -6.76 10.90 13.28
N ARG A 106 -8.02 10.64 12.91
CA ARG A 106 -8.94 11.61 12.32
C ARG A 106 -9.60 12.50 13.41
N ASN A 107 -8.83 13.05 14.34
CA ASN A 107 -9.36 14.00 15.31
C ASN A 107 -8.89 15.43 15.02
N PHE A 108 -9.60 16.40 15.55
CA PHE A 108 -9.31 17.81 15.36
C PHE A 108 -7.87 18.17 15.78
N PHE A 109 -7.43 17.63 16.90
CA PHE A 109 -6.08 17.87 17.42
C PHE A 109 -4.98 17.41 16.45
N ASN A 110 -5.07 16.17 15.95
CA ASN A 110 -4.08 15.65 15.00
C ASN A 110 -4.08 16.42 13.68
N ARG A 111 -5.25 16.95 13.25
CA ARG A 111 -5.31 17.83 12.09
C ARG A 111 -4.53 19.12 12.30
N LEU A 112 -4.64 19.73 13.49
CA LEU A 112 -3.87 20.92 13.84
C LEU A 112 -2.37 20.62 13.90
N VAL A 113 -1.98 19.49 14.49
CA VAL A 113 -0.57 19.09 14.55
C VAL A 113 -0.01 18.84 13.14
N THR A 114 -0.74 18.13 12.28
CA THR A 114 -0.31 17.92 10.88
C THR A 114 -0.15 19.23 10.11
N GLN A 115 -1.04 20.21 10.36
CA GLN A 115 -0.90 21.55 9.77
C GLN A 115 0.33 22.28 10.31
N ALA A 116 0.58 22.21 11.62
CA ALA A 116 1.78 22.82 12.23
C ALA A 116 3.07 22.17 11.68
N GLU A 117 3.12 20.82 11.55
CA GLU A 117 4.23 20.10 10.94
C GLU A 117 4.49 20.57 9.50
N THR A 118 3.43 20.77 8.71
CA THR A 118 3.54 21.29 7.34
C THR A 118 4.13 22.73 7.33
N VAL A 119 3.63 23.60 8.19
CA VAL A 119 4.12 24.99 8.30
C VAL A 119 5.59 25.03 8.72
N LEU A 120 5.95 24.26 9.74
CA LEU A 120 7.34 24.13 10.18
C LEU A 120 8.24 23.58 9.08
N GLY A 121 7.76 22.55 8.36
CA GLY A 121 8.48 21.99 7.21
C GLY A 121 8.77 23.03 6.13
N ARG A 122 7.83 23.94 5.86
CA ARG A 122 8.02 25.05 4.91
C ARG A 122 9.05 26.07 5.45
N ILE A 123 8.91 26.47 6.71
CA ILE A 123 9.81 27.46 7.34
C ILE A 123 11.27 26.95 7.34
N PHE A 124 11.47 25.67 7.67
CA PHE A 124 12.81 25.07 7.70
C PHE A 124 13.31 24.59 6.34
N GLY A 125 12.57 24.80 5.26
CA GLY A 125 12.96 24.40 3.91
C GLY A 125 13.13 22.87 3.73
N ILE A 126 12.42 22.07 4.51
CA ILE A 126 12.49 20.61 4.45
C ILE A 126 11.97 20.13 3.08
N ASN A 127 12.72 19.27 2.40
CA ASN A 127 12.30 18.67 1.16
C ASN A 127 12.82 17.23 1.03
N ARG A 128 12.03 16.26 1.49
CA ARG A 128 12.35 14.81 1.44
C ARG A 128 12.22 14.21 0.05
N ILE A 129 11.58 14.92 -0.88
CA ILE A 129 11.31 14.45 -2.25
C ILE A 129 12.12 15.19 -3.31
N LYS A 130 13.17 15.93 -2.91
CA LYS A 130 14.03 16.66 -3.85
C LYS A 130 14.59 15.69 -4.91
N GLY A 131 14.36 16.01 -6.19
CA GLY A 131 14.80 15.19 -7.32
C GLY A 131 14.02 13.88 -7.54
N LYS A 132 12.91 13.67 -6.83
CA LYS A 132 12.07 12.47 -6.96
C LYS A 132 10.76 12.83 -7.66
N LYS A 133 10.35 11.97 -8.58
CA LYS A 133 9.00 12.05 -9.17
C LYS A 133 8.04 11.29 -8.26
N ILE A 134 7.13 12.01 -7.63
CA ILE A 134 6.08 11.45 -6.78
C ILE A 134 4.76 11.52 -7.54
N GLN A 135 3.98 10.49 -7.47
CA GLN A 135 2.60 10.46 -7.94
C GLN A 135 1.76 9.78 -6.86
N ARG A 136 0.54 10.20 -6.71
CA ARG A 136 -0.44 9.53 -5.88
C ARG A 136 -1.14 8.46 -6.69
N GLY A 137 -1.42 7.33 -6.07
CA GLY A 137 -2.21 6.26 -6.65
C GLY A 137 -3.22 5.67 -5.70
N SER A 138 -3.66 4.48 -5.98
CA SER A 138 -4.52 3.70 -5.10
C SER A 138 -3.67 2.83 -4.17
N GLN A 139 -4.18 2.62 -2.97
CA GLN A 139 -3.70 1.58 -2.06
C GLN A 139 -3.95 0.17 -2.62
N TRP A 140 -5.02 0.01 -3.41
CA TRP A 140 -5.47 -1.28 -3.95
C TRP A 140 -4.82 -1.54 -5.31
N PHE A 141 -4.32 -2.76 -5.49
CA PHE A 141 -3.63 -3.14 -6.71
C PHE A 141 -3.78 -4.64 -7.01
N SER A 142 -3.54 -4.98 -8.26
CA SER A 142 -3.31 -6.36 -8.70
C SER A 142 -2.01 -6.37 -9.48
N VAL A 143 -1.00 -7.02 -8.95
CA VAL A 143 0.36 -7.00 -9.50
C VAL A 143 0.88 -8.41 -9.71
N THR A 144 1.86 -8.55 -10.60
CA THR A 144 2.53 -9.83 -10.82
C THR A 144 3.28 -10.28 -9.56
N GLY A 145 3.45 -11.59 -9.41
CA GLY A 145 4.25 -12.14 -8.33
C GLY A 145 5.70 -11.63 -8.34
N GLU A 146 6.25 -11.36 -9.52
CA GLU A 146 7.59 -10.77 -9.68
C GLU A 146 7.64 -9.36 -9.10
N PHE A 147 6.66 -8.51 -9.44
CA PHE A 147 6.61 -7.16 -8.89
C PHE A 147 6.33 -7.15 -7.38
N ALA A 148 5.50 -8.06 -6.88
CA ALA A 148 5.30 -8.22 -5.44
C ALA A 148 6.60 -8.60 -4.70
N LYS A 149 7.39 -9.54 -5.24
CA LYS A 149 8.74 -9.88 -4.73
C LYS A 149 9.69 -8.68 -4.78
N TYR A 150 9.64 -7.91 -5.87
CA TYR A 150 10.41 -6.67 -5.95
C TYR A 150 9.99 -5.68 -4.86
N LEU A 151 8.70 -5.46 -4.61
CA LEU A 151 8.23 -4.60 -3.51
C LEU A 151 8.80 -5.08 -2.16
N ILE A 152 8.74 -6.38 -1.88
CA ILE A 152 9.30 -6.97 -0.65
C ILE A 152 10.80 -6.65 -0.52
N SER A 153 11.57 -6.81 -1.60
CA SER A 153 13.01 -6.49 -1.61
C SER A 153 13.31 -5.02 -1.30
N GLN A 154 12.35 -4.13 -1.58
CA GLN A 154 12.45 -2.69 -1.37
C GLN A 154 11.96 -2.23 0.02
N LYS A 155 11.57 -3.15 0.91
CA LYS A 155 11.02 -2.86 2.26
C LYS A 155 11.84 -1.81 3.00
N SER A 156 13.14 -2.00 3.13
CA SER A 156 14.03 -1.09 3.88
C SER A 156 14.00 0.34 3.33
N PHE A 157 13.98 0.49 2.01
CA PHE A 157 13.89 1.80 1.37
C PHE A 157 12.52 2.44 1.63
N VAL A 158 11.42 1.70 1.42
CA VAL A 158 10.05 2.18 1.61
C VAL A 158 9.84 2.61 3.06
N PHE A 159 10.29 1.81 4.02
CA PHE A 159 10.20 2.12 5.45
C PHE A 159 10.96 3.39 5.80
N LYS A 160 12.17 3.56 5.30
CA LYS A 160 12.97 4.78 5.51
C LYS A 160 12.32 6.00 4.88
N GLN A 161 11.83 5.89 3.64
CA GLN A 161 11.31 7.02 2.88
C GLN A 161 9.93 7.46 3.36
N PHE A 162 9.03 6.51 3.68
CA PHE A 162 7.61 6.79 3.88
C PHE A 162 7.14 6.73 5.35
N LYS A 163 8.00 6.32 6.30
CA LYS A 163 7.67 6.20 7.74
C LYS A 163 6.97 7.43 8.34
N HIS A 164 7.33 8.61 7.90
CA HIS A 164 6.79 9.89 8.38
C HIS A 164 6.01 10.62 7.27
N THR A 165 5.36 9.89 6.41
CA THR A 165 4.46 10.40 5.37
C THR A 165 3.03 10.31 5.86
N TYR A 166 2.20 11.28 5.50
CA TYR A 166 0.77 11.22 5.78
C TYR A 166 0.05 10.46 4.65
N ILE A 167 -0.69 9.40 5.00
CA ILE A 167 -1.34 8.43 4.09
C ILE A 167 -0.31 7.86 3.07
N PRO A 168 0.72 7.14 3.55
CA PRO A 168 1.83 6.68 2.71
C PRO A 168 1.46 5.56 1.74
N ASP A 169 0.43 4.79 2.04
CA ASP A 169 -0.14 3.69 1.25
C ASP A 169 -0.57 4.13 -0.16
N GLU A 170 -0.96 5.40 -0.32
CA GLU A 170 -1.31 5.97 -1.63
C GLU A 170 -0.09 6.40 -2.47
N PHE A 171 1.15 6.18 -2.03
CA PHE A 171 2.35 6.69 -2.73
C PHE A 171 3.43 5.65 -2.99
N PHE A 172 3.63 4.67 -2.12
CA PHE A 172 4.85 3.87 -2.19
C PHE A 172 4.87 2.88 -3.36
N VAL A 173 3.71 2.30 -3.72
CA VAL A 173 3.60 1.37 -4.85
C VAL A 173 3.88 2.10 -6.16
N ASP A 174 3.21 3.22 -6.38
CA ASP A 174 3.35 4.04 -7.59
C ASP A 174 4.77 4.59 -7.75
N TYR A 175 5.38 5.02 -6.64
CA TYR A 175 6.77 5.47 -6.64
C TYR A 175 7.72 4.35 -7.07
N LYS A 176 7.50 3.12 -6.60
CA LYS A 176 8.35 1.98 -6.95
C LYS A 176 8.11 1.48 -8.36
N PHE A 177 6.87 1.46 -8.80
CA PHE A 177 6.50 1.10 -10.17
C PHE A 177 7.21 2.00 -11.21
N LYS A 178 7.29 3.30 -10.96
CA LYS A 178 7.98 4.25 -11.85
C LYS A 178 9.50 4.10 -11.87
N LEU A 179 10.10 3.48 -10.88
CA LEU A 179 11.56 3.24 -10.85
C LEU A 179 11.94 1.95 -11.58
N CYS A 180 10.99 1.07 -11.86
CA CYS A 180 11.21 -0.18 -12.60
C CYS A 180 11.07 -0.03 -14.11
N ARG A 181 10.56 1.11 -14.59
CA ARG A 181 10.47 1.50 -15.99
C ARG A 181 11.54 2.52 -16.34
#